data_40f2d9954364fb3235115ab4269e268a
#
_entry.id   40f2d9954364fb3235115ab4269e268a
#
_cell.length_a   1.000
_cell.length_b   1.000
_cell.length_c   1.000
_cell.angle_alpha   90.00
_cell.angle_beta   90.00
_cell.angle_gamma   90.00
#
_symmetry.space_group_name_H-M   'P 1'
#
loop_
_entity.id
_entity.type
_entity.pdbx_description
1 polymer ?
#
loop_
_entity_poly.entity_id
_entity_poly.type
_entity_poly.pdbx_seq_one_letter_code
_entity_poly.pdbx_strand_id
1 'polypeptide(L)'
;MRQVCYVCGIELGDPLEQNVPGEHISHGVCRKCLDICMAGAGKGMDEFLDSLQAPVIVVDGNVRVVMANALAQKLVSKSMKAIGGRLPGEVFECTHAHQPGGCGQTLHCQSCMIRSSVTKTFKTGAPCIRMPACQDLDTFEGPRKVSFLITTEKVDGAVLLRIDNFQSNIPDVA
;
A
#
# COMPACT_ATOMS: atom_id res chain seq x y z
N MET A 1 -8.13 19.70 -0.58
CA MET A 1 -7.52 18.48 -1.15
C MET A 1 -8.57 17.82 -2.02
N ARG A 2 -8.29 17.63 -3.29
CA ARG A 2 -9.26 17.08 -4.24
C ARG A 2 -9.11 15.56 -4.27
N GLN A 3 -10.14 14.82 -3.89
CA GLN A 3 -10.16 13.37 -3.99
C GLN A 3 -10.91 12.94 -5.25
N VAL A 4 -10.30 12.11 -6.06
CA VAL A 4 -10.95 11.54 -7.25
C VAL A 4 -11.00 10.03 -7.16
N CYS A 5 -12.09 9.45 -7.65
CA CYS A 5 -12.21 8.01 -7.75
C CYS A 5 -11.20 7.46 -8.75
N TYR A 6 -10.42 6.50 -8.32
CA TYR A 6 -9.38 5.87 -9.14
C TYR A 6 -9.94 5.18 -10.39
N VAL A 7 -11.19 4.71 -10.31
CA VAL A 7 -11.83 3.91 -11.37
C VAL A 7 -12.58 4.78 -12.38
N CYS A 8 -13.36 5.76 -11.91
CA CYS A 8 -14.26 6.54 -12.79
C CYS A 8 -13.92 8.03 -12.86
N GLY A 9 -12.90 8.50 -12.14
CA GLY A 9 -12.49 9.90 -12.15
C GLY A 9 -13.44 10.88 -11.45
N ILE A 10 -14.52 10.40 -10.86
CA ILE A 10 -15.49 11.26 -10.14
C ILE A 10 -14.85 11.85 -8.89
N GLU A 11 -15.14 13.12 -8.61
CA GLU A 11 -14.71 13.74 -7.37
C GLU A 11 -15.42 13.09 -6.18
N LEU A 12 -14.60 12.61 -5.25
CA LEU A 12 -15.04 12.11 -3.96
C LEU A 12 -15.00 13.31 -3.02
N GLY A 13 -16.11 13.92 -2.69
CA GLY A 13 -16.15 15.12 -1.85
C GLY A 13 -15.20 15.07 -0.66
N ASP A 14 -14.73 16.22 -0.25
CA ASP A 14 -13.73 16.38 0.81
C ASP A 14 -14.31 15.90 2.16
N PRO A 15 -13.74 14.88 2.80
CA PRO A 15 -14.22 14.45 4.10
C PRO A 15 -13.89 15.40 5.26
N LEU A 16 -13.05 16.41 5.04
CA LEU A 16 -12.71 17.42 6.04
C LEU A 16 -12.28 18.71 5.31
N GLU A 17 -13.11 19.75 5.43
CA GLU A 17 -12.74 21.13 5.13
C GLU A 17 -11.56 21.55 6.03
N GLN A 18 -10.35 21.35 5.57
CA GLN A 18 -9.19 22.03 6.11
C GLN A 18 -8.42 22.64 4.96
N ASN A 19 -8.47 23.97 4.90
CA ASN A 19 -7.69 24.82 4.02
C ASN A 19 -6.19 24.50 4.12
N VAL A 20 -5.68 23.75 3.20
CA VAL A 20 -4.23 23.62 2.97
C VAL A 20 -3.97 24.14 1.56
N PRO A 21 -3.16 25.18 1.38
CA PRO A 21 -2.81 25.68 0.04
C PRO A 21 -1.91 24.66 -0.65
N GLY A 22 -2.35 24.18 -1.79
CA GLY A 22 -1.62 23.23 -2.65
C GLY A 22 -2.57 22.24 -3.29
N GLU A 23 -2.59 22.16 -4.61
CA GLU A 23 -3.38 21.16 -5.34
C GLU A 23 -2.80 19.76 -5.12
N HIS A 24 -3.20 19.11 -4.04
CA HIS A 24 -2.92 17.69 -3.86
C HIS A 24 -4.13 16.89 -4.32
N ILE A 25 -3.95 16.11 -5.38
CA ILE A 25 -4.93 15.14 -5.85
C ILE A 25 -4.69 13.82 -5.09
N SER A 26 -5.67 13.40 -4.31
CA SER A 26 -5.67 12.06 -3.72
C SER A 26 -6.64 11.17 -4.50
N HIS A 27 -6.35 9.89 -4.56
CA HIS A 27 -7.16 8.92 -5.29
C HIS A 27 -7.79 7.95 -4.30
N GLY A 28 -9.10 7.86 -4.32
CA GLY A 28 -9.88 6.88 -3.59
C GLY A 28 -10.75 6.06 -4.54
N VAL A 29 -11.56 5.18 -4.01
CA VAL A 29 -12.58 4.45 -4.77
C VAL A 29 -13.95 4.94 -4.31
N CYS A 30 -14.76 5.45 -5.23
CA CYS A 30 -16.12 5.87 -4.87
C CYS A 30 -16.99 4.65 -4.52
N ARG A 31 -17.95 4.86 -3.64
CA ARG A 31 -18.86 3.80 -3.20
C ARG A 31 -19.50 3.07 -4.36
N LYS A 32 -19.94 3.80 -5.39
CA LYS A 32 -20.53 3.23 -6.59
C LYS A 32 -19.58 2.29 -7.34
N CYS A 33 -18.32 2.66 -7.50
CA CYS A 33 -17.34 1.78 -8.14
C CYS A 33 -17.02 0.57 -7.27
N LEU A 34 -16.94 0.75 -5.96
CA LEU A 34 -16.77 -0.34 -5.03
C LEU A 34 -17.97 -1.30 -5.08
N ASP A 35 -19.20 -0.78 -5.02
CA ASP A 35 -20.43 -1.57 -5.08
C ASP A 35 -20.56 -2.31 -6.43
N ILE A 36 -20.20 -1.66 -7.55
CA ILE A 36 -20.17 -2.31 -8.88
C ILE A 36 -19.13 -3.44 -8.92
N CYS A 37 -17.96 -3.23 -8.33
CA CYS A 37 -16.94 -4.26 -8.24
C CYS A 37 -17.35 -5.41 -7.32
N MET A 38 -18.05 -5.11 -6.23
CA MET A 38 -18.49 -6.10 -5.25
C MET A 38 -19.78 -6.83 -5.63
N ALA A 39 -20.72 -6.14 -6.29
CA ALA A 39 -22.07 -6.66 -6.53
C ALA A 39 -22.32 -7.16 -7.96
N GLY A 40 -21.47 -6.83 -8.90
CA GLY A 40 -21.89 -6.98 -10.26
C GLY A 40 -21.00 -7.81 -11.17
N ALA A 41 -21.45 -8.83 -11.66
CA ALA A 41 -20.99 -9.52 -12.85
C ALA A 41 -19.74 -10.41 -12.71
N GLY A 42 -19.51 -11.04 -11.57
CA GLY A 42 -18.52 -12.10 -11.45
C GLY A 42 -17.06 -11.64 -11.53
N LYS A 43 -16.82 -10.34 -11.46
CA LYS A 43 -15.46 -9.82 -11.28
C LYS A 43 -15.13 -9.82 -9.82
N GLY A 44 -14.18 -10.66 -9.42
CA GLY A 44 -13.69 -10.72 -8.06
C GLY A 44 -12.91 -9.45 -7.67
N MET A 45 -12.64 -9.29 -6.38
CA MET A 45 -11.77 -8.22 -5.87
C MET A 45 -10.41 -8.24 -6.58
N ASP A 46 -9.93 -9.41 -6.97
CA ASP A 46 -8.68 -9.59 -7.71
C ASP A 46 -8.68 -8.83 -9.03
N GLU A 47 -9.73 -8.98 -9.84
CA GLU A 47 -9.83 -8.28 -11.13
C GLU A 47 -9.95 -6.76 -10.93
N PHE A 48 -10.62 -6.33 -9.87
CA PHE A 48 -10.68 -4.91 -9.50
C PHE A 48 -9.30 -4.38 -9.17
N LEU A 49 -8.58 -5.05 -8.29
CA LEU A 49 -7.22 -4.66 -7.89
C LEU A 49 -6.26 -4.65 -9.09
N ASP A 50 -6.39 -5.62 -9.99
CA ASP A 50 -5.56 -5.70 -11.20
C ASP A 50 -5.89 -4.60 -12.23
N SER A 51 -7.09 -4.00 -12.17
CA SER A 51 -7.43 -2.84 -13.00
C SER A 51 -6.72 -1.54 -12.56
N LEU A 52 -6.19 -1.51 -11.34
CA LEU A 52 -5.48 -0.34 -10.81
C LEU A 52 -4.09 -0.20 -11.44
N GLN A 53 -3.75 1.03 -11.85
CA GLN A 53 -2.49 1.33 -12.53
C GLN A 53 -1.30 1.54 -11.58
N ALA A 54 -1.37 0.99 -10.37
CA ALA A 54 -0.33 1.08 -9.37
C ALA A 54 -0.24 -0.23 -8.57
N PRO A 55 0.92 -0.55 -8.00
CA PRO A 55 1.04 -1.67 -7.08
C PRO A 55 0.18 -1.44 -5.83
N VAL A 56 -0.71 -2.38 -5.56
CA VAL A 56 -1.62 -2.33 -4.40
C VAL A 56 -1.57 -3.64 -3.64
N ILE A 57 -1.40 -3.52 -2.34
CA ILE A 57 -1.48 -4.61 -1.37
C ILE A 57 -2.63 -4.31 -0.41
N VAL A 58 -3.48 -5.29 -0.18
CA VAL A 58 -4.55 -5.21 0.83
C VAL A 58 -4.06 -5.91 2.09
N VAL A 59 -4.17 -5.22 3.22
CA VAL A 59 -3.76 -5.73 4.52
C VAL A 59 -4.92 -5.68 5.52
N ASP A 60 -4.95 -6.63 6.44
CA ASP A 60 -5.92 -6.66 7.53
C ASP A 60 -5.53 -5.74 8.71
N GLY A 61 -6.32 -5.76 9.78
CA GLY A 61 -6.07 -4.98 11.00
C GLY A 61 -4.80 -5.36 11.77
N ASN A 62 -4.25 -6.54 11.49
CA ASN A 62 -2.97 -7.02 12.05
C ASN A 62 -1.79 -6.72 11.12
N VAL A 63 -2.02 -5.91 10.08
CA VAL A 63 -1.02 -5.55 9.06
C VAL A 63 -0.55 -6.77 8.25
N ARG A 64 -1.37 -7.82 8.14
CA ARG A 64 -1.05 -8.99 7.32
C ARG A 64 -1.65 -8.87 5.93
N VAL A 65 -0.89 -9.31 4.94
CA VAL A 65 -1.32 -9.28 3.55
C VAL A 65 -2.47 -10.26 3.33
N VAL A 66 -3.57 -9.73 2.81
CA VAL A 66 -4.76 -10.50 2.42
C VAL A 66 -4.82 -10.70 0.92
N MET A 67 -4.51 -9.65 0.15
CA MET A 67 -4.52 -9.65 -1.31
C MET A 67 -3.42 -8.73 -1.84
N ALA A 68 -3.05 -8.95 -3.11
CA ALA A 68 -2.14 -8.05 -3.83
C ALA A 68 -2.42 -8.15 -5.32
N ASN A 69 -2.44 -7.01 -6.02
CA ASN A 69 -2.62 -7.02 -7.46
C ASN A 69 -1.35 -7.52 -8.19
N ALA A 70 -1.48 -7.78 -9.48
CA ALA A 70 -0.39 -8.29 -10.31
C ALA A 70 0.83 -7.35 -10.31
N LEU A 71 0.61 -6.04 -10.30
CA LEU A 71 1.70 -5.06 -10.24
C LEU A 71 2.47 -5.12 -8.91
N ALA A 72 1.78 -5.30 -7.79
CA ALA A 72 2.45 -5.46 -6.49
C ALA A 72 3.22 -6.78 -6.41
N GLN A 73 2.64 -7.88 -6.90
CA GLN A 73 3.33 -9.17 -6.95
C GLN A 73 4.59 -9.10 -7.82
N LYS A 74 4.52 -8.42 -8.97
CA LYS A 74 5.66 -8.18 -9.85
C LYS A 74 6.72 -7.33 -9.15
N LEU A 75 6.31 -6.26 -8.46
CA LEU A 75 7.22 -5.36 -7.74
C LEU A 75 8.06 -6.10 -6.70
N VAL A 76 7.44 -7.00 -5.92
CA VAL A 76 8.13 -7.78 -4.90
C VAL A 76 8.71 -9.10 -5.43
N SER A 77 8.50 -9.41 -6.70
CA SER A 77 8.91 -10.67 -7.35
C SER A 77 8.41 -11.93 -6.62
N LYS A 78 7.20 -11.87 -6.05
CA LYS A 78 6.59 -12.95 -5.28
C LYS A 78 5.13 -13.14 -5.68
N SER A 79 4.68 -14.39 -5.72
CA SER A 79 3.27 -14.72 -5.95
C SER A 79 2.40 -14.46 -4.71
N MET A 80 1.09 -14.33 -4.90
CA MET A 80 0.14 -14.19 -3.80
C MET A 80 0.25 -15.31 -2.78
N LYS A 81 0.51 -16.55 -3.23
CA LYS A 81 0.72 -17.71 -2.36
C LYS A 81 1.92 -17.53 -1.41
N ALA A 82 2.95 -16.83 -1.85
CA ALA A 82 4.15 -16.60 -1.05
C ALA A 82 4.00 -15.43 -0.05
N ILE A 83 3.14 -14.44 -0.37
CA ILE A 83 2.99 -13.22 0.45
C ILE A 83 1.72 -13.21 1.32
N GLY A 84 0.73 -14.03 1.01
CA GLY A 84 -0.52 -14.10 1.78
C GLY A 84 -0.27 -14.44 3.25
N GLY A 85 -0.88 -13.70 4.16
CA GLY A 85 -0.71 -13.81 5.62
C GLY A 85 0.62 -13.29 6.17
N ARG A 86 1.54 -12.85 5.31
CA ARG A 86 2.83 -12.28 5.70
C ARG A 86 2.70 -10.81 6.11
N LEU A 87 3.67 -10.36 6.90
CA LEU A 87 3.80 -8.95 7.24
C LEU A 87 4.54 -8.19 6.13
N PRO A 88 4.30 -6.88 5.94
CA PRO A 88 4.93 -6.12 4.87
C PRO A 88 6.46 -6.19 4.85
N GLY A 89 7.11 -6.21 6.02
CA GLY A 89 8.57 -6.35 6.09
C GLY A 89 9.07 -7.67 5.51
N GLU A 90 8.31 -8.76 5.64
CA GLU A 90 8.64 -10.07 5.05
C GLU A 90 8.37 -10.08 3.54
N VAL A 91 7.34 -9.35 3.11
CA VAL A 91 6.98 -9.22 1.69
C VAL A 91 8.01 -8.43 0.92
N PHE A 92 8.45 -7.31 1.49
CA PHE A 92 9.44 -6.40 0.89
C PHE A 92 10.89 -6.75 1.23
N GLU A 93 11.16 -7.89 1.88
CA GLU A 93 12.51 -8.33 2.28
C GLU A 93 13.25 -7.29 3.15
N CYS A 94 12.54 -6.68 4.10
CA CYS A 94 13.14 -5.73 5.02
C CYS A 94 14.16 -6.44 5.93
N THR A 95 15.39 -5.93 6.00
CA THR A 95 16.45 -6.46 6.87
C THR A 95 16.00 -6.67 8.31
N HIS A 96 15.19 -5.75 8.83
CA HIS A 96 14.68 -5.84 10.20
C HIS A 96 13.61 -6.94 10.39
N ALA A 97 12.98 -7.43 9.33
CA ALA A 97 12.04 -8.54 9.41
C ALA A 97 12.74 -9.90 9.68
N HIS A 98 14.03 -9.99 9.36
CA HIS A 98 14.86 -11.17 9.58
C HIS A 98 15.55 -11.20 10.94
N GLN A 99 15.44 -10.12 11.73
CA GLN A 99 15.99 -10.05 13.08
C GLN A 99 15.11 -10.83 14.09
N PRO A 100 15.64 -11.23 15.25
CA PRO A 100 14.86 -11.87 16.30
C PRO A 100 13.62 -11.06 16.67
N GLY A 101 12.45 -11.72 16.69
CA GLY A 101 11.15 -11.10 16.87
C GLY A 101 10.40 -10.78 15.57
N GLY A 102 11.10 -10.65 14.45
CA GLY A 102 10.50 -10.44 13.14
C GLY A 102 9.97 -9.02 12.90
N CYS A 103 9.24 -8.86 11.82
CA CYS A 103 8.65 -7.58 11.43
C CYS A 103 7.69 -7.06 12.51
N GLY A 104 7.88 -5.80 12.90
CA GLY A 104 7.06 -5.11 13.89
C GLY A 104 7.55 -5.23 15.34
N GLN A 105 8.59 -6.00 15.60
CA GLN A 105 9.10 -6.26 16.96
C GLN A 105 10.45 -5.60 17.24
N THR A 106 11.12 -5.07 16.25
CA THR A 106 12.41 -4.40 16.44
C THR A 106 12.23 -2.91 16.75
N LEU A 107 13.25 -2.28 17.32
CA LEU A 107 13.24 -0.83 17.59
C LEU A 107 13.01 0.01 16.30
N HIS A 108 13.53 -0.45 15.18
CA HIS A 108 13.35 0.19 13.87
C HIS A 108 11.89 0.15 13.41
N CYS A 109 11.14 -0.87 13.81
CA CYS A 109 9.73 -1.00 13.45
C CYS A 109 8.83 0.04 14.13
N GLN A 110 9.27 0.69 15.20
CA GLN A 110 8.52 1.77 15.86
C GLN A 110 8.42 3.01 14.96
N SER A 111 9.42 3.24 14.12
CA SER A 111 9.45 4.33 13.13
C SER A 111 9.04 3.88 11.72
N CYS A 112 8.58 2.64 11.55
CA CYS A 112 8.19 2.12 10.25
C CYS A 112 6.95 2.85 9.71
N MET A 113 7.11 3.60 8.63
CA MET A 113 6.04 4.38 8.02
C MET A 113 4.93 3.51 7.44
N ILE A 114 5.26 2.35 6.88
CA ILE A 114 4.25 1.41 6.36
C ILE A 114 3.33 0.98 7.51
N ARG A 115 3.91 0.45 8.58
CA ARG A 115 3.15 -0.05 9.73
C ARG A 115 2.33 1.05 10.40
N SER A 116 2.91 2.22 10.64
CA SER A 116 2.25 3.33 11.29
C SER A 116 1.09 3.86 10.45
N SER A 117 1.28 4.03 9.14
CA SER A 117 0.24 4.49 8.22
C SER A 117 -0.92 3.50 8.11
N VAL A 118 -0.63 2.21 7.94
CA VAL A 118 -1.67 1.16 7.91
C VAL A 118 -2.44 1.12 9.22
N THR A 119 -1.74 1.10 10.36
CA THR A 119 -2.40 1.04 11.68
C THR A 119 -3.26 2.28 11.95
N LYS A 120 -2.77 3.48 11.60
CA LYS A 120 -3.52 4.72 11.72
C LYS A 120 -4.77 4.68 10.86
N THR A 121 -4.64 4.36 9.59
CA THR A 121 -5.77 4.29 8.66
C THR A 121 -6.78 3.23 9.08
N PHE A 122 -6.34 2.06 9.52
CA PHE A 122 -7.23 1.02 10.02
C PHE A 122 -8.05 1.48 11.22
N LYS A 123 -7.41 2.13 12.21
CA LYS A 123 -8.05 2.58 13.45
C LYS A 123 -8.96 3.80 13.24
N THR A 124 -8.53 4.76 12.46
CA THR A 124 -9.21 6.06 12.34
C THR A 124 -10.12 6.17 11.11
N GLY A 125 -9.92 5.34 10.10
CA GLY A 125 -10.54 5.49 8.79
C GLY A 125 -9.93 6.60 7.93
N ALA A 126 -9.08 7.45 8.50
CA ALA A 126 -8.44 8.54 7.77
C ALA A 126 -7.31 8.02 6.88
N PRO A 127 -7.27 8.39 5.60
CA PRO A 127 -6.20 7.98 4.69
C PRO A 127 -4.88 8.65 5.07
N CYS A 128 -3.77 7.97 4.79
CA CYS A 128 -2.44 8.55 4.76
C CYS A 128 -1.99 8.65 3.31
N ILE A 129 -1.63 9.85 2.86
CA ILE A 129 -1.42 10.11 1.43
C ILE A 129 0.03 10.45 1.17
N ARG A 130 0.66 9.72 0.22
CA ARG A 130 2.03 9.94 -0.25
C ARG A 130 3.05 10.06 0.89
N MET A 131 2.90 9.23 1.90
CA MET A 131 3.82 9.20 3.03
C MET A 131 5.17 8.61 2.60
N PRO A 132 6.28 9.29 2.89
CA PRO A 132 7.60 8.76 2.57
C PRO A 132 7.91 7.53 3.44
N ALA A 133 8.21 6.43 2.78
CA ALA A 133 8.61 5.18 3.42
C ALA A 133 10.01 4.79 2.94
N CYS A 134 10.80 4.23 3.84
CA CYS A 134 12.11 3.69 3.53
C CYS A 134 12.20 2.27 4.09
N GLN A 135 12.87 1.41 3.34
CA GLN A 135 13.21 0.08 3.79
C GLN A 135 14.69 -0.23 3.56
N ASP A 136 15.29 -0.88 4.52
CA ASP A 136 16.64 -1.42 4.41
C ASP A 136 16.50 -2.85 3.90
N LEU A 137 17.13 -3.13 2.75
CA LEU A 137 17.11 -4.42 2.08
C LEU A 137 18.50 -5.02 2.09
N ASP A 138 18.61 -6.31 2.39
CA ASP A 138 19.84 -7.06 2.18
C ASP A 138 19.87 -7.59 0.76
N THR A 139 20.85 -7.14 -0.02
CA THR A 139 21.05 -7.60 -1.39
C THR A 139 22.40 -8.30 -1.53
N PHE A 140 22.59 -9.05 -2.61
CA PHE A 140 23.89 -9.68 -2.91
C PHE A 140 25.04 -8.68 -3.01
N GLU A 141 24.74 -7.41 -3.31
CA GLU A 141 25.74 -6.32 -3.40
C GLU A 141 25.93 -5.59 -2.06
N GLY A 142 25.25 -6.02 -0.99
CA GLY A 142 25.26 -5.42 0.33
C GLY A 142 23.95 -4.74 0.72
N PRO A 143 23.89 -4.08 1.88
CA PRO A 143 22.70 -3.42 2.35
C PRO A 143 22.34 -2.24 1.46
N ARG A 144 21.07 -2.15 1.06
CA ARG A 144 20.53 -1.07 0.22
C ARG A 144 19.30 -0.45 0.88
N LYS A 145 19.25 0.86 0.90
CA LYS A 145 18.05 1.59 1.31
C LYS A 145 17.19 1.92 0.08
N VAL A 146 15.94 1.53 0.13
CA VAL A 146 14.94 1.83 -0.90
C VAL A 146 13.93 2.81 -0.34
N SER A 147 13.66 3.88 -1.08
CA SER A 147 12.69 4.90 -0.72
C SER A 147 11.51 4.88 -1.69
N PHE A 148 10.30 5.02 -1.17
CA PHE A 148 9.08 5.08 -1.95
C PHE A 148 8.01 5.88 -1.21
N LEU A 149 6.96 6.23 -1.92
CA LEU A 149 5.79 6.89 -1.34
C LEU A 149 4.67 5.86 -1.21
N ILE A 150 3.94 5.94 -0.11
CA ILE A 150 2.79 5.08 0.14
C ILE A 150 1.53 5.91 0.38
N THR A 151 0.42 5.39 -0.10
CA THR A 151 -0.92 5.89 0.23
C THR A 151 -1.72 4.76 0.84
N THR A 152 -2.41 5.03 1.94
CA THR A 152 -3.27 4.03 2.60
C THR A 152 -4.70 4.52 2.66
N GLU A 153 -5.64 3.61 2.44
CA GLU A 153 -7.08 3.87 2.47
C GLU A 153 -7.83 2.69 3.08
N LYS A 154 -8.82 2.97 3.94
CA LYS A 154 -9.62 1.93 4.58
C LYS A 154 -10.80 1.54 3.70
N VAL A 155 -10.95 0.23 3.47
CA VAL A 155 -12.06 -0.35 2.71
C VAL A 155 -12.54 -1.62 3.43
N ASP A 156 -13.79 -1.61 3.87
CA ASP A 156 -14.51 -2.78 4.45
C ASP A 156 -13.67 -3.63 5.44
N GLY A 157 -13.07 -2.98 6.45
CA GLY A 157 -12.31 -3.67 7.48
C GLY A 157 -10.88 -4.06 7.11
N ALA A 158 -10.44 -3.68 5.93
CA ALA A 158 -9.05 -3.81 5.46
C ALA A 158 -8.46 -2.45 5.09
N VAL A 159 -7.17 -2.42 4.81
CA VAL A 159 -6.48 -1.23 4.32
C VAL A 159 -5.85 -1.53 2.98
N LEU A 160 -6.17 -0.71 1.99
CA LEU A 160 -5.45 -0.66 0.72
C LEU A 160 -4.14 0.11 0.95
N LEU A 161 -3.04 -0.56 0.71
CA LEU A 161 -1.69 0.03 0.71
C LEU A 161 -1.22 0.14 -0.73
N ARG A 162 -1.22 1.35 -1.27
CA ARG A 162 -0.73 1.65 -2.62
C ARG A 162 0.70 2.17 -2.56
N ILE A 163 1.52 1.72 -3.47
CA ILE A 163 2.88 2.23 -3.66
C ILE A 163 2.85 3.22 -4.82
N ASP A 164 3.05 4.50 -4.50
CA ASP A 164 2.88 5.60 -5.46
C ASP A 164 4.13 5.87 -6.30
N ASN A 165 5.30 5.71 -5.72
CA ASN A 165 6.56 5.91 -6.40
C ASN A 165 7.61 4.97 -5.81
N PHE A 166 8.02 3.99 -6.59
CA PHE A 166 9.07 3.06 -6.23
C PHE A 166 10.30 3.40 -7.06
N GLN A 167 11.23 4.12 -6.46
CA GLN A 167 12.53 4.35 -7.05
C GLN A 167 13.48 3.25 -6.58
N SER A 168 13.59 2.20 -7.37
CA SER A 168 14.74 1.32 -7.26
C SER A 168 15.92 2.09 -7.88
N ASN A 169 16.91 2.48 -7.09
CA ASN A 169 18.21 2.84 -7.61
C ASN A 169 18.93 1.57 -8.10
N ILE A 170 18.28 0.85 -9.00
CA ILE A 170 18.94 -0.18 -9.79
C ILE A 170 19.45 0.58 -11.01
N PRO A 171 20.77 0.72 -11.22
CA PRO A 171 21.26 1.13 -12.50
C PRO A 171 20.77 0.06 -13.51
N ASP A 172 20.07 0.52 -14.54
CA ASP A 172 19.78 -0.34 -15.69
C ASP A 172 21.09 -0.98 -16.14
N VAL A 173 21.22 -2.26 -15.88
CA VAL A 173 22.29 -3.06 -16.48
C VAL A 173 21.83 -3.29 -17.91
N ALA A 174 22.37 -2.46 -18.77
CA ALA A 174 22.23 -2.60 -20.21
C ALA A 174 22.84 -3.94 -20.68
#